data_db8133b6f1a62d3ba58bf90498ae395f
#
_entry.id   db8133b6f1a62d3ba58bf90498ae395f
#
_cell.length_a   1.000
_cell.length_b   1.000
_cell.length_c   1.000
_cell.angle_alpha   90.00
_cell.angle_beta   90.00
_cell.angle_gamma   90.00
#
_symmetry.space_group_name_H-M   'P 1'
#
loop_
_entity.id
_entity.type
_entity.pdbx_description
1 polymer ?
#
loop_
_entity_poly.entity_id
_entity_poly.type
_entity_poly.pdbx_seq_one_letter_code
_entity_poly.pdbx_strand_id
1 'polypeptide(L)'
;IMGMVKAKAGPVTLLIMVVCAVIYFLQMFGFGDGVFALLHFPAFEGQQWQLWRWVSHALLHFSVTHIVFNLLWWWQLGGDIERRLSSGKLLQIFLISAALSGAGQFYVEGANFGGLSGVVYALLGYLWILGYRCPHLGLTLPKPIIGFMLVWLVLGYVQPFMAIANTAHLVGLLSGMAIALFDSGKQKYQQTS
;
A
#
# COMPACT_ATOMS: atom_id res chain seq x y z
N ILE A 1 -21.79 -0.32 -11.71
CA ILE A 1 -20.52 0.04 -11.06
C ILE A 1 -20.36 -0.75 -9.74
N MET A 2 -21.34 -0.73 -8.83
CA MET A 2 -21.25 -1.44 -7.52
C MET A 2 -21.08 -2.96 -7.68
N GLY A 3 -21.73 -3.60 -8.67
CA GLY A 3 -21.55 -5.03 -8.98
C GLY A 3 -20.17 -5.37 -9.51
N MET A 4 -19.55 -4.50 -10.32
CA MET A 4 -18.18 -4.68 -10.83
C MET A 4 -17.12 -4.52 -9.74
N VAL A 5 -17.34 -3.59 -8.80
CA VAL A 5 -16.42 -3.40 -7.65
C VAL A 5 -16.43 -4.65 -6.76
N LYS A 6 -17.62 -5.18 -6.44
CA LYS A 6 -17.78 -6.43 -5.66
C LYS A 6 -17.20 -7.66 -6.38
N ALA A 7 -17.28 -7.72 -7.71
CA ALA A 7 -16.72 -8.84 -8.48
C ALA A 7 -15.17 -8.88 -8.47
N LYS A 8 -14.53 -7.73 -8.24
CA LYS A 8 -13.06 -7.61 -8.21
C LYS A 8 -12.45 -7.44 -6.81
N ALA A 9 -13.22 -7.22 -5.77
CA ALA A 9 -12.73 -6.94 -4.44
C ALA A 9 -13.22 -7.99 -3.44
N GLY A 10 -12.32 -8.53 -2.67
CA GLY A 10 -12.63 -9.34 -1.50
C GLY A 10 -12.93 -8.45 -0.27
N PRO A 11 -13.21 -9.08 0.89
CA PRO A 11 -13.61 -8.36 2.09
C PRO A 11 -12.54 -7.41 2.63
N VAL A 12 -11.25 -7.75 2.58
CA VAL A 12 -10.16 -6.88 3.05
C VAL A 12 -9.98 -5.69 2.13
N THR A 13 -10.04 -5.92 0.81
CA THR A 13 -10.00 -4.83 -0.17
C THR A 13 -11.10 -3.81 0.09
N LEU A 14 -12.34 -4.27 0.25
CA LEU A 14 -13.49 -3.40 0.51
C LEU A 14 -13.40 -2.70 1.87
N LEU A 15 -12.99 -3.43 2.92
CA LEU A 15 -12.85 -2.87 4.27
C LEU A 15 -11.88 -1.69 4.29
N ILE A 16 -10.68 -1.85 3.73
CA ILE A 16 -9.68 -0.79 3.70
C ILE A 16 -10.18 0.42 2.88
N MET A 17 -10.86 0.18 1.75
CA MET A 17 -11.45 1.26 0.94
C MET A 17 -12.47 2.07 1.75
N VAL A 18 -13.38 1.39 2.46
CA VAL A 18 -14.40 2.05 3.28
C VAL A 18 -13.76 2.82 4.44
N VAL A 19 -12.78 2.21 5.13
CA VAL A 19 -12.08 2.86 6.24
C VAL A 19 -11.34 4.12 5.76
N CYS A 20 -10.60 4.05 4.65
CA CYS A 20 -9.95 5.23 4.06
C CYS A 20 -10.97 6.31 3.69
N ALA A 21 -12.10 5.94 3.09
CA ALA A 21 -13.15 6.90 2.73
C ALA A 21 -13.76 7.59 3.95
N VAL A 22 -14.06 6.82 5.01
CA VAL A 22 -14.60 7.37 6.27
C VAL A 22 -13.59 8.31 6.93
N ILE A 23 -12.32 7.90 7.03
CA ILE A 23 -11.24 8.73 7.60
C ILE A 23 -11.09 10.03 6.80
N TYR A 24 -11.06 9.94 5.48
CA TYR A 24 -10.96 11.13 4.62
C TYR A 24 -12.16 12.06 4.78
N PHE A 25 -13.36 11.51 4.86
CA PHE A 25 -14.58 12.28 5.15
C PHE A 25 -14.46 13.03 6.47
N LEU A 26 -14.03 12.38 7.56
CA LEU A 26 -13.82 13.03 8.84
C LEU A 26 -12.77 14.16 8.76
N GLN A 27 -11.68 13.95 8.01
CA GLN A 27 -10.68 14.99 7.77
C GLN A 27 -11.30 16.22 7.07
N MET A 28 -12.18 16.02 6.10
CA MET A 28 -12.83 17.10 5.35
C MET A 28 -13.89 17.86 6.15
N PHE A 29 -14.52 17.23 7.14
CA PHE A 29 -15.60 17.82 7.96
C PHE A 29 -15.12 18.45 9.28
N GLY A 30 -13.86 18.86 9.34
CA GLY A 30 -13.33 19.66 10.46
C GLY A 30 -12.63 18.85 11.55
N PHE A 31 -12.50 17.53 11.40
CA PHE A 31 -11.79 16.66 12.35
C PHE A 31 -10.35 16.36 11.94
N GLY A 32 -9.82 17.08 10.93
CA GLY A 32 -8.53 16.79 10.30
C GLY A 32 -7.36 16.70 11.29
N ASP A 33 -7.22 17.69 12.17
CA ASP A 33 -6.12 17.73 13.15
C ASP A 33 -6.21 16.57 14.15
N GLY A 34 -7.40 16.26 14.65
CA GLY A 34 -7.63 15.16 15.58
C GLY A 34 -7.37 13.80 14.94
N VAL A 35 -7.84 13.61 13.70
CA VAL A 35 -7.60 12.39 12.92
C VAL A 35 -6.11 12.21 12.65
N PHE A 36 -5.41 13.25 12.22
CA PHE A 36 -3.98 13.19 12.00
C PHE A 36 -3.23 12.91 13.31
N ALA A 37 -3.54 13.60 14.40
CA ALA A 37 -2.93 13.39 15.70
C ALA A 37 -3.08 11.94 16.22
N LEU A 38 -4.21 11.27 15.90
CA LEU A 38 -4.46 9.89 16.29
C LEU A 38 -3.73 8.87 15.40
N LEU A 39 -3.64 9.11 14.08
CA LEU A 39 -3.29 8.10 13.09
C LEU A 39 -1.88 8.23 12.49
N HIS A 40 -1.17 9.38 12.68
CA HIS A 40 0.17 9.56 12.13
C HIS A 40 1.17 8.53 12.66
N PHE A 41 2.24 8.29 11.90
CA PHE A 41 3.33 7.38 12.27
C PHE A 41 3.95 7.80 13.63
N PRO A 42 4.46 6.87 14.47
CA PRO A 42 5.09 7.22 15.74
C PRO A 42 6.20 8.27 15.56
N ALA A 43 6.07 9.42 16.22
CA ALA A 43 6.99 10.56 16.08
C ALA A 43 7.50 11.09 17.42
N PHE A 44 6.77 10.79 18.51
CA PHE A 44 7.10 11.28 19.85
C PHE A 44 7.37 10.11 20.80
N GLU A 45 8.09 10.39 21.87
CA GLU A 45 8.40 9.40 22.91
C GLU A 45 7.14 8.71 23.42
N GLY A 46 7.18 7.39 23.53
CA GLY A 46 6.04 6.57 23.95
C GLY A 46 5.09 6.16 22.84
N GLN A 47 5.05 6.86 21.71
CA GLN A 47 4.15 6.51 20.60
C GLN A 47 4.54 5.21 19.90
N GLN A 48 5.78 4.77 19.97
CA GLN A 48 6.22 3.50 19.40
C GLN A 48 5.50 2.28 20.02
N TRP A 49 4.94 2.43 21.20
CA TRP A 49 4.12 1.40 21.88
C TRP A 49 2.65 1.42 21.46
N GLN A 50 2.22 2.44 20.73
CA GLN A 50 0.89 2.55 20.13
C GLN A 50 0.90 1.83 18.79
N LEU A 51 0.76 0.50 18.80
CA LEU A 51 1.03 -0.37 17.66
C LEU A 51 0.21 -0.02 16.41
N TRP A 52 -0.99 0.54 16.55
CA TRP A 52 -1.78 0.95 15.40
C TRP A 52 -1.09 2.02 14.55
N ARG A 53 -0.27 2.90 15.13
CA ARG A 53 0.40 4.00 14.44
C ARG A 53 1.39 3.52 13.37
N TRP A 54 1.94 2.32 13.54
CA TRP A 54 2.86 1.74 12.54
C TRP A 54 2.18 1.47 11.21
N VAL A 55 0.84 1.39 11.19
CA VAL A 55 0.05 1.09 9.98
C VAL A 55 -1.01 2.13 9.67
N SER A 56 -1.53 2.83 10.68
CA SER A 56 -2.68 3.73 10.52
C SER A 56 -2.40 4.97 9.66
N HIS A 57 -1.13 5.42 9.58
CA HIS A 57 -0.72 6.50 8.68
C HIS A 57 -1.06 6.20 7.21
N ALA A 58 -1.10 4.93 6.83
CA ALA A 58 -1.47 4.50 5.48
C ALA A 58 -2.94 4.78 5.14
N LEU A 59 -3.79 5.04 6.12
CA LEU A 59 -5.21 5.34 5.94
C LEU A 59 -5.50 6.83 5.78
N LEU A 60 -4.50 7.71 6.05
CA LEU A 60 -4.62 9.17 5.92
C LEU A 60 -4.50 9.60 4.45
N HIS A 61 -5.32 10.56 4.02
CA HIS A 61 -5.24 11.14 2.69
C HIS A 61 -5.47 12.65 2.75
N PHE A 62 -4.75 13.42 1.92
CA PHE A 62 -4.69 14.89 2.03
C PHE A 62 -5.35 15.64 0.87
N SER A 63 -5.83 14.92 -0.15
CA SER A 63 -6.58 15.50 -1.26
C SER A 63 -7.48 14.47 -1.94
N VAL A 64 -8.47 14.94 -2.70
CA VAL A 64 -9.38 14.07 -3.48
C VAL A 64 -8.59 13.22 -4.47
N THR A 65 -7.65 13.81 -5.21
CA THR A 65 -6.82 13.07 -6.16
C THR A 65 -5.96 12.02 -5.46
N HIS A 66 -5.42 12.35 -4.29
CA HIS A 66 -4.60 11.43 -3.49
C HIS A 66 -5.39 10.19 -3.08
N ILE A 67 -6.59 10.35 -2.51
CA ILE A 67 -7.40 9.19 -2.10
C ILE A 67 -7.93 8.40 -3.32
N VAL A 68 -8.42 9.06 -4.35
CA VAL A 68 -8.97 8.39 -5.54
C VAL A 68 -7.91 7.52 -6.23
N PHE A 69 -6.70 8.06 -6.45
CA PHE A 69 -5.60 7.30 -7.04
C PHE A 69 -5.19 6.09 -6.19
N ASN A 70 -5.05 6.30 -4.88
CA ASN A 70 -4.69 5.23 -3.96
C ASN A 70 -5.74 4.12 -3.91
N LEU A 71 -7.01 4.47 -3.80
CA LEU A 71 -8.08 3.48 -3.76
C LEU A 71 -8.26 2.74 -5.09
N LEU A 72 -8.03 3.42 -6.23
CA LEU A 72 -8.06 2.78 -7.54
C LEU A 72 -6.99 1.68 -7.65
N TRP A 73 -5.74 1.99 -7.29
CA TRP A 73 -4.65 1.02 -7.35
C TRP A 73 -4.78 -0.06 -6.27
N TRP A 74 -5.20 0.30 -5.07
CA TRP A 74 -5.50 -0.68 -4.02
C TRP A 74 -6.57 -1.67 -4.47
N TRP A 75 -7.68 -1.18 -5.02
CA TRP A 75 -8.74 -2.03 -5.56
C TRP A 75 -8.24 -2.94 -6.70
N GLN A 76 -7.46 -2.40 -7.62
CA GLN A 76 -6.96 -3.15 -8.77
C GLN A 76 -5.94 -4.21 -8.35
N LEU A 77 -4.88 -3.82 -7.64
CA LEU A 77 -3.76 -4.71 -7.30
C LEU A 77 -4.09 -5.57 -6.08
N GLY A 78 -4.67 -4.98 -5.05
CA GLY A 78 -5.06 -5.67 -3.82
C GLY A 78 -6.19 -6.67 -4.07
N GLY A 79 -7.21 -6.28 -4.86
CA GLY A 79 -8.29 -7.17 -5.26
C GLY A 79 -7.80 -8.39 -6.03
N ASP A 80 -6.80 -8.24 -6.90
CA ASP A 80 -6.20 -9.36 -7.62
C ASP A 80 -5.46 -10.33 -6.66
N ILE A 81 -4.70 -9.81 -5.70
CA ILE A 81 -4.03 -10.62 -4.68
C ILE A 81 -5.05 -11.34 -3.79
N GLU A 82 -6.05 -10.62 -3.30
CA GLU A 82 -7.04 -11.18 -2.38
C GLU A 82 -7.82 -12.35 -3.00
N ARG A 83 -8.25 -12.19 -4.26
CA ARG A 83 -9.03 -13.22 -4.96
C ARG A 83 -8.22 -14.44 -5.38
N ARG A 84 -6.97 -14.25 -5.77
CA ARG A 84 -6.14 -15.34 -6.31
C ARG A 84 -5.29 -16.04 -5.24
N LEU A 85 -4.99 -15.36 -4.15
CA LEU A 85 -4.22 -15.91 -3.04
C LEU A 85 -5.09 -16.04 -1.78
N SER A 86 -5.30 -14.94 -1.06
CA SER A 86 -6.21 -14.89 0.11
C SER A 86 -6.30 -13.48 0.71
N SER A 87 -7.35 -13.23 1.50
CA SER A 87 -7.47 -12.05 2.37
C SER A 87 -6.32 -11.96 3.38
N GLY A 88 -5.87 -13.10 3.92
CA GLY A 88 -4.74 -13.14 4.85
C GLY A 88 -3.43 -12.71 4.20
N LYS A 89 -3.18 -13.06 2.94
CA LYS A 89 -2.00 -12.61 2.19
C LYS A 89 -2.05 -11.11 1.94
N LEU A 90 -3.18 -10.57 1.51
CA LEU A 90 -3.33 -9.14 1.31
C LEU A 90 -3.12 -8.36 2.60
N LEU A 91 -3.70 -8.82 3.71
CA LEU A 91 -3.52 -8.21 5.02
C LEU A 91 -2.06 -8.28 5.49
N GLN A 92 -1.37 -9.39 5.29
CA GLN A 92 0.05 -9.55 5.59
C GLN A 92 0.90 -8.52 4.84
N ILE A 93 0.69 -8.37 3.53
CA ILE A 93 1.41 -7.36 2.72
C ILE A 93 1.10 -5.97 3.23
N PHE A 94 -0.18 -5.64 3.49
CA PHE A 94 -0.59 -4.35 4.03
C PHE A 94 0.15 -4.01 5.32
N LEU A 95 0.12 -4.89 6.32
CA LEU A 95 0.70 -4.64 7.63
C LEU A 95 2.22 -4.45 7.56
N ILE A 96 2.92 -5.36 6.87
CA ILE A 96 4.38 -5.32 6.76
C ILE A 96 4.82 -4.08 5.97
N SER A 97 4.21 -3.84 4.81
CA SER A 97 4.63 -2.72 3.95
C SER A 97 4.26 -1.36 4.53
N ALA A 98 3.12 -1.22 5.21
CA ALA A 98 2.77 0.02 5.91
C ALA A 98 3.79 0.34 7.00
N ALA A 99 4.14 -0.64 7.84
CA ALA A 99 5.12 -0.43 8.90
C ALA A 99 6.51 -0.07 8.34
N LEU A 100 7.00 -0.81 7.34
CA LEU A 100 8.33 -0.58 6.76
C LEU A 100 8.40 0.72 5.96
N SER A 101 7.41 1.00 5.12
CA SER A 101 7.38 2.23 4.32
C SER A 101 7.22 3.47 5.21
N GLY A 102 6.41 3.38 6.26
CA GLY A 102 6.27 4.43 7.26
C GLY A 102 7.57 4.69 8.01
N ALA A 103 8.26 3.63 8.46
CA ALA A 103 9.55 3.75 9.14
C ALA A 103 10.62 4.39 8.23
N GLY A 104 10.70 3.96 6.97
CA GLY A 104 11.62 4.53 5.99
C GLY A 104 11.36 6.02 5.74
N GLN A 105 10.09 6.40 5.54
CA GLN A 105 9.70 7.80 5.32
C GLN A 105 9.98 8.66 6.56
N PHE A 106 9.64 8.17 7.73
CA PHE A 106 9.89 8.87 8.99
C PHE A 106 11.38 9.13 9.22
N TYR A 107 12.22 8.14 8.94
CA TYR A 107 13.67 8.27 9.12
C TYR A 107 14.28 9.35 8.22
N VAL A 108 13.74 9.54 6.99
CA VAL A 108 14.29 10.49 6.01
C VAL A 108 13.66 11.88 6.13
N GLU A 109 12.34 11.96 6.34
CA GLU A 109 11.59 13.23 6.23
C GLU A 109 10.69 13.54 7.46
N GLY A 110 10.67 12.67 8.49
CA GLY A 110 9.81 12.85 9.66
C GLY A 110 8.38 12.36 9.45
N ALA A 111 7.48 12.69 10.40
CA ALA A 111 6.14 12.09 10.50
C ALA A 111 5.04 12.80 9.70
N ASN A 112 5.35 13.89 9.00
CA ASN A 112 4.34 14.64 8.24
C ASN A 112 4.03 14.01 6.88
N PHE A 113 3.52 12.79 6.92
CA PHE A 113 3.11 12.03 5.75
C PHE A 113 1.92 11.13 6.07
N GLY A 114 1.34 10.58 5.03
CA GLY A 114 0.27 9.58 5.10
C GLY A 114 -0.14 9.13 3.72
N GLY A 115 -0.93 8.08 3.67
CA GLY A 115 -1.51 7.56 2.44
C GLY A 115 -1.15 6.10 2.16
N LEU A 116 -2.04 5.49 1.43
CA LEU A 116 -1.95 4.07 1.07
C LEU A 116 -0.87 3.77 0.03
N SER A 117 -0.25 4.79 -0.56
CA SER A 117 0.65 4.65 -1.71
C SER A 117 1.89 3.81 -1.45
N GLY A 118 2.48 3.87 -0.25
CA GLY A 118 3.58 2.96 0.12
C GLY A 118 3.16 1.48 0.05
N VAL A 119 1.96 1.17 0.52
CA VAL A 119 1.37 -0.18 0.40
C VAL A 119 1.05 -0.51 -1.06
N VAL A 120 0.50 0.43 -1.83
CA VAL A 120 0.23 0.24 -3.27
C VAL A 120 1.51 -0.11 -4.03
N TYR A 121 2.62 0.56 -3.75
CA TYR A 121 3.91 0.21 -4.32
C TYR A 121 4.41 -1.18 -3.87
N ALA A 122 4.09 -1.59 -2.65
CA ALA A 122 4.37 -2.95 -2.20
C ALA A 122 3.55 -4.00 -2.98
N LEU A 123 2.27 -3.74 -3.23
CA LEU A 123 1.44 -4.61 -4.07
C LEU A 123 2.00 -4.71 -5.50
N LEU A 124 2.46 -3.59 -6.07
CA LEU A 124 3.14 -3.58 -7.37
C LEU A 124 4.39 -4.47 -7.36
N GLY A 125 5.28 -4.26 -6.39
CA GLY A 125 6.51 -5.04 -6.25
C GLY A 125 6.24 -6.53 -6.05
N TYR A 126 5.25 -6.84 -5.22
CA TYR A 126 4.81 -8.20 -4.95
C TYR A 126 4.31 -8.90 -6.22
N LEU A 127 3.35 -8.30 -6.92
CA LEU A 127 2.78 -8.87 -8.14
C LEU A 127 3.80 -8.96 -9.27
N TRP A 128 4.69 -7.99 -9.38
CA TRP A 128 5.75 -8.00 -10.39
C TRP A 128 6.67 -9.20 -10.23
N ILE A 129 7.23 -9.38 -9.04
CA ILE A 129 8.17 -10.48 -8.77
C ILE A 129 7.45 -11.82 -8.75
N LEU A 130 6.30 -11.94 -8.09
CA LEU A 130 5.57 -13.19 -8.01
C LEU A 130 5.05 -13.63 -9.39
N GLY A 131 4.50 -12.70 -10.18
CA GLY A 131 4.03 -12.99 -11.53
C GLY A 131 5.14 -13.43 -12.48
N TYR A 132 6.35 -12.87 -12.33
CA TYR A 132 7.53 -13.32 -13.08
C TYR A 132 8.02 -14.70 -12.66
N ARG A 133 8.07 -14.98 -11.36
CA ARG A 133 8.63 -16.23 -10.82
C ARG A 133 7.63 -17.39 -10.80
N CYS A 134 6.35 -17.09 -10.69
CA CYS A 134 5.26 -18.05 -10.58
C CYS A 134 4.12 -17.72 -11.57
N PRO A 135 4.36 -17.72 -12.89
CA PRO A 135 3.37 -17.30 -13.89
C PRO A 135 2.11 -18.16 -13.88
N HIS A 136 2.20 -19.41 -13.39
CA HIS A 136 1.06 -20.32 -13.23
C HIS A 136 -0.03 -19.80 -12.28
N LEU A 137 0.30 -18.87 -11.38
CA LEU A 137 -0.67 -18.24 -10.48
C LEU A 137 -1.57 -17.21 -11.20
N GLY A 138 -1.26 -16.86 -12.44
CA GLY A 138 -2.05 -15.89 -13.23
C GLY A 138 -2.04 -14.45 -12.68
N LEU A 139 -1.03 -14.10 -11.87
CA LEU A 139 -0.85 -12.79 -11.24
C LEU A 139 0.11 -11.87 -12.02
N THR A 140 0.17 -12.04 -13.33
CA THR A 140 1.06 -11.23 -14.19
C THR A 140 0.54 -9.81 -14.34
N LEU A 141 1.41 -8.82 -14.09
CA LEU A 141 1.11 -7.42 -14.36
C LEU A 141 1.43 -7.06 -15.82
N PRO A 142 0.56 -6.31 -16.50
CA PRO A 142 0.89 -5.70 -17.79
C PRO A 142 2.12 -4.79 -17.68
N LYS A 143 3.08 -4.95 -18.60
CA LYS A 143 4.30 -4.12 -18.64
C LYS A 143 4.04 -2.61 -18.61
N PRO A 144 2.99 -2.07 -19.30
CA PRO A 144 2.66 -0.65 -19.24
C PRO A 144 2.31 -0.17 -17.81
N ILE A 145 1.66 -0.99 -17.00
CA ILE A 145 1.34 -0.63 -15.59
C ILE A 145 2.62 -0.51 -14.78
N ILE A 146 3.53 -1.48 -14.91
CA ILE A 146 4.83 -1.44 -14.24
C ILE A 146 5.59 -0.18 -14.66
N GLY A 147 5.69 0.06 -15.97
CA GLY A 147 6.36 1.24 -16.52
C GLY A 147 5.78 2.55 -16.01
N PHE A 148 4.46 2.70 -16.04
CA PHE A 148 3.77 3.88 -15.54
C PHE A 148 4.08 4.15 -14.05
N MET A 149 3.99 3.14 -13.20
CA MET A 149 4.24 3.32 -11.77
C MET A 149 5.72 3.58 -11.44
N LEU A 150 6.65 2.99 -12.20
CA LEU A 150 8.08 3.31 -12.05
C LEU A 150 8.40 4.73 -12.50
N VAL A 151 7.83 5.19 -13.61
CA VAL A 151 7.95 6.59 -14.04
C VAL A 151 7.39 7.53 -12.98
N TRP A 152 6.22 7.21 -12.41
CA TRP A 152 5.62 7.99 -11.33
C TRP A 152 6.49 8.03 -10.07
N LEU A 153 7.14 6.91 -9.72
CA LEU A 153 8.12 6.85 -8.63
C LEU A 153 9.28 7.82 -8.86
N VAL A 154 9.87 7.80 -10.06
CA VAL A 154 10.98 8.69 -10.42
C VAL A 154 10.54 10.16 -10.43
N LEU A 155 9.38 10.46 -11.01
CA LEU A 155 8.84 11.82 -11.04
C LEU A 155 8.63 12.39 -9.63
N GLY A 156 8.25 11.56 -8.66
CA GLY A 156 8.12 11.98 -7.27
C GLY A 156 9.43 12.54 -6.69
N TYR A 157 10.58 11.99 -7.07
CA TYR A 157 11.89 12.50 -6.63
C TYR A 157 12.36 13.74 -7.40
N VAL A 158 11.88 13.94 -8.63
CA VAL A 158 12.33 15.04 -9.50
C VAL A 158 11.47 16.30 -9.34
N GLN A 159 10.22 16.15 -8.86
CA GLN A 159 9.26 17.24 -8.72
C GLN A 159 9.27 17.85 -7.31
N PRO A 160 9.95 19.00 -7.09
CA PRO A 160 10.03 19.61 -5.76
C PRO A 160 8.73 20.26 -5.29
N PHE A 161 7.73 20.38 -6.16
CA PHE A 161 6.45 21.06 -5.88
C PHE A 161 5.34 20.15 -5.34
N MET A 162 5.57 18.83 -5.34
CA MET A 162 4.58 17.87 -4.81
C MET A 162 5.14 17.27 -3.53
N ALA A 163 4.42 17.46 -2.43
CA ALA A 163 4.71 16.80 -1.15
C ALA A 163 4.39 15.30 -1.25
N ILE A 164 5.26 14.55 -1.92
CA ILE A 164 5.12 13.11 -2.13
C ILE A 164 6.07 12.37 -1.18
N ALA A 165 5.55 11.39 -0.45
CA ALA A 165 6.32 10.52 0.43
C ALA A 165 7.14 9.49 -0.39
N ASN A 166 8.16 9.97 -1.11
CA ASN A 166 8.91 9.18 -2.08
C ASN A 166 9.66 8.01 -1.46
N THR A 167 10.22 8.21 -0.27
CA THR A 167 10.90 7.14 0.47
C THR A 167 9.92 6.03 0.86
N ALA A 168 8.69 6.38 1.24
CA ALA A 168 7.64 5.38 1.48
C ALA A 168 7.32 4.55 0.23
N HIS A 169 7.29 5.18 -0.96
CA HIS A 169 7.07 4.47 -2.22
C HIS A 169 8.19 3.48 -2.52
N LEU A 170 9.44 3.91 -2.42
CA LEU A 170 10.60 3.05 -2.68
C LEU A 170 10.68 1.90 -1.69
N VAL A 171 10.58 2.18 -0.39
CA VAL A 171 10.60 1.14 0.66
C VAL A 171 9.41 0.20 0.52
N GLY A 172 8.23 0.71 0.17
CA GLY A 172 7.06 -0.09 -0.14
C GLY A 172 7.33 -1.07 -1.28
N LEU A 173 7.83 -0.56 -2.42
CA LEU A 173 8.18 -1.39 -3.59
C LEU A 173 9.14 -2.52 -3.21
N LEU A 174 10.23 -2.19 -2.53
CA LEU A 174 11.25 -3.16 -2.11
C LEU A 174 10.71 -4.18 -1.11
N SER A 175 9.87 -3.77 -0.16
CA SER A 175 9.24 -4.69 0.80
C SER A 175 8.31 -5.68 0.11
N GLY A 176 7.51 -5.24 -0.85
CA GLY A 176 6.66 -6.12 -1.66
C GLY A 176 7.46 -7.12 -2.48
N MET A 177 8.55 -6.67 -3.12
CA MET A 177 9.47 -7.55 -3.83
C MET A 177 10.09 -8.62 -2.91
N ALA A 178 10.52 -8.23 -1.71
CA ALA A 178 11.11 -9.16 -0.73
C ALA A 178 10.11 -10.21 -0.28
N ILE A 179 8.86 -9.81 0.02
CA ILE A 179 7.79 -10.76 0.39
C ILE A 179 7.54 -11.74 -0.77
N ALA A 180 7.50 -11.26 -2.02
CA ALA A 180 7.28 -12.10 -3.20
C ALA A 180 8.42 -13.09 -3.43
N LEU A 181 9.67 -12.68 -3.22
CA LEU A 181 10.83 -13.58 -3.31
C LEU A 181 10.72 -14.72 -2.30
N PHE A 182 10.36 -14.41 -1.07
CA PHE A 182 10.15 -15.41 -0.02
C PHE A 182 9.01 -16.37 -0.37
N ASP A 183 7.85 -15.85 -0.79
CA ASP A 183 6.70 -16.66 -1.16
C ASP A 183 6.98 -17.53 -2.39
N SER A 184 7.66 -16.99 -3.41
CA SER A 184 8.03 -17.76 -4.61
C SER A 184 9.00 -18.89 -4.33
N GLY A 185 9.88 -18.75 -3.34
CA GLY A 185 10.76 -19.82 -2.87
C GLY A 185 9.97 -20.98 -2.28
N LYS A 186 8.96 -20.71 -1.45
CA LYS A 186 8.06 -21.72 -0.87
C LYS A 186 7.27 -22.48 -1.95
N GLN A 187 6.74 -21.77 -2.96
CA GLN A 187 6.00 -22.38 -4.07
C GLN A 187 6.85 -23.37 -4.86
N LYS A 188 8.12 -23.06 -5.13
CA LYS A 188 9.05 -23.97 -5.82
C LYS A 188 9.31 -25.23 -5.00
N TYR A 189 9.51 -25.08 -3.69
CA TYR A 189 9.79 -26.23 -2.82
C TYR A 189 8.62 -27.22 -2.77
N GLN A 190 7.38 -26.73 -2.75
CA GLN A 190 6.17 -27.57 -2.75
C GLN A 190 5.92 -28.30 -4.07
N GLN A 191 6.51 -27.85 -5.20
CA GLN A 191 6.40 -28.52 -6.49
C GLN A 191 7.45 -29.62 -6.68
N THR A 192 8.51 -29.63 -5.87
CA THR A 192 9.63 -30.61 -5.95
C THR A 192 9.59 -31.69 -4.87
N SER A 193 8.70 -31.56 -3.90
CA SER A 193 8.41 -32.55 -2.84
C SER A 193 7.18 -33.39 -3.18
#